data_d5d81b66985608ff1395c099fdb508ea
#
_entry.id   d5d81b66985608ff1395c099fdb508ea
#
_cell.length_a   1.000
_cell.length_b   1.000
_cell.length_c   1.000
_cell.angle_alpha   90.00
_cell.angle_beta   90.00
_cell.angle_gamma   90.00
#
_symmetry.space_group_name_H-M   'P 1'
#
loop_
_entity.id
_entity.type
_entity.pdbx_description
1 polymer ?
#
loop_
_entity_poly.entity_id
_entity_poly.type
_entity_poly.pdbx_seq_one_letter_code
_entity_poly.pdbx_strand_id
1 'polypeptide(L)'
;ANRTGRWAGRLIQMQNLPQNHLSDLAEARGLVRSGNYEAVKMLYEDVPDTLSQLIRTAFIPREGAMFYVADFSAIEARVIAWFAGESWRQEVFAEGKDIYCASASQMFRVPVEKHGVNGHLRQKGKIAELALGYGGSVGALKAMGALEMGLTEAELPQLVDAWRQANPNIVKFWWAVDRAVMEAVRYKHTTTDYGLTFSCRSGMLFITLPSGRKLAYVKPKVGTNKFGGECITYEGIGSTKKWERLD
;
A
#
# COMPACT_ATOMS: atom_id res chain seq x y z
N ALA A 1 -4.23 -15.93 10.58
CA ALA A 1 -4.11 -14.52 10.18
C ALA A 1 -2.74 -14.00 10.61
N ASN A 2 -2.17 -13.08 9.81
CA ASN A 2 -0.93 -12.42 10.14
C ASN A 2 -1.13 -11.45 11.34
N ARG A 3 -0.04 -10.98 11.97
CA ARG A 3 -0.02 -9.98 13.05
C ARG A 3 -0.89 -8.74 12.74
N THR A 4 -0.92 -8.33 11.48
CA THR A 4 -1.75 -7.21 11.00
C THR A 4 -3.24 -7.57 10.78
N GLY A 5 -3.63 -8.84 10.89
CA GLY A 5 -4.97 -9.35 10.56
C GLY A 5 -5.19 -9.61 9.06
N ARG A 6 -4.20 -9.41 8.21
CA ARG A 6 -4.28 -9.80 6.80
C ARG A 6 -4.28 -11.32 6.65
N TRP A 7 -4.95 -11.81 5.63
CA TRP A 7 -4.87 -13.22 5.24
C TRP A 7 -3.44 -13.57 4.86
N ALA A 8 -3.00 -14.75 5.28
CA ALA A 8 -1.70 -15.29 4.91
C ALA A 8 -1.86 -16.75 4.50
N GLY A 9 -1.26 -17.10 3.37
CA GLY A 9 -1.20 -18.49 2.92
C GLY A 9 -0.32 -19.32 3.85
N ARG A 10 -0.65 -20.61 4.06
CA ARG A 10 0.19 -21.53 4.86
C ARG A 10 1.24 -22.21 4.01
N LEU A 11 0.89 -22.67 2.82
CA LEU A 11 1.76 -23.34 1.85
C LEU A 11 2.08 -22.44 0.67
N ILE A 12 1.06 -21.88 0.06
CA ILE A 12 1.17 -20.98 -1.08
C ILE A 12 0.46 -19.69 -0.74
N GLN A 13 1.14 -18.56 -0.98
CA GLN A 13 0.55 -17.23 -0.86
C GLN A 13 0.06 -16.78 -2.23
N MET A 14 -1.14 -17.20 -2.61
CA MET A 14 -1.74 -16.94 -3.91
C MET A 14 -1.76 -15.45 -4.29
N GLN A 15 -1.99 -14.57 -3.30
CA GLN A 15 -2.03 -13.13 -3.48
C GLN A 15 -0.66 -12.53 -3.85
N ASN A 16 0.45 -13.23 -3.56
CA ASN A 16 1.82 -12.75 -3.80
C ASN A 16 2.47 -13.40 -5.03
N LEU A 17 1.76 -14.25 -5.75
CA LEU A 17 2.29 -14.83 -6.98
C LEU A 17 2.44 -13.75 -8.05
N PRO A 18 3.45 -13.86 -8.95
CA PRO A 18 3.65 -12.95 -10.06
C PRO A 18 2.38 -12.75 -10.90
N GLN A 19 2.19 -11.54 -11.39
CA GLN A 19 1.08 -11.24 -12.31
C GLN A 19 1.44 -11.63 -13.73
N ASN A 20 0.43 -11.98 -14.51
CA ASN A 20 0.60 -12.33 -15.92
C ASN A 20 0.55 -11.03 -16.75
N HIS A 21 1.58 -10.79 -17.56
CA HIS A 21 1.67 -9.65 -18.47
C HIS A 21 1.82 -10.09 -19.93
N LEU A 22 2.20 -11.36 -20.16
CA LEU A 22 2.31 -11.93 -21.50
C LEU A 22 0.92 -12.02 -22.15
N SER A 23 0.83 -11.56 -23.40
CA SER A 23 -0.39 -11.63 -24.18
C SER A 23 -0.67 -13.04 -24.73
N ASP A 24 0.37 -13.86 -24.85
CA ASP A 24 0.40 -15.19 -25.46
C ASP A 24 0.73 -16.31 -24.47
N LEU A 25 0.17 -16.22 -23.25
CA LEU A 25 0.39 -17.18 -22.15
C LEU A 25 0.14 -18.64 -22.55
N ALA A 26 -0.77 -18.92 -23.49
CA ALA A 26 -1.08 -20.27 -23.94
C ALA A 26 0.08 -20.87 -24.74
N GLU A 27 0.66 -20.10 -25.64
CA GLU A 27 1.82 -20.44 -26.45
C GLU A 27 3.05 -20.66 -25.58
N ALA A 28 3.35 -19.69 -24.69
CA ALA A 28 4.45 -19.80 -23.73
C ALA A 28 4.35 -21.08 -22.90
N ARG A 29 3.15 -21.39 -22.39
CA ARG A 29 2.89 -22.63 -21.64
C ARG A 29 3.07 -23.88 -22.49
N GLY A 30 2.65 -23.84 -23.75
CA GLY A 30 2.83 -24.94 -24.70
C GLY A 30 4.30 -25.27 -24.93
N LEU A 31 5.13 -24.25 -25.16
CA LEU A 31 6.57 -24.38 -25.33
C LEU A 31 7.26 -24.94 -24.09
N VAL A 32 6.92 -24.43 -22.91
CA VAL A 32 7.46 -24.93 -21.63
C VAL A 32 7.05 -26.38 -21.39
N ARG A 33 5.81 -26.75 -21.66
CA ARG A 33 5.34 -28.15 -21.53
C ARG A 33 6.02 -29.11 -22.49
N SER A 34 6.37 -28.66 -23.68
CA SER A 34 7.11 -29.48 -24.67
C SER A 34 8.59 -29.64 -24.33
N GLY A 35 9.10 -28.91 -23.31
CA GLY A 35 10.52 -28.90 -22.94
C GLY A 35 11.41 -28.15 -23.94
N ASN A 36 10.84 -27.36 -24.84
CA ASN A 36 11.60 -26.64 -25.86
C ASN A 36 12.19 -25.33 -25.32
N TYR A 37 13.27 -25.47 -24.54
CA TYR A 37 13.95 -24.35 -23.91
C TYR A 37 14.46 -23.32 -24.93
N GLU A 38 15.05 -23.80 -26.04
CA GLU A 38 15.60 -22.90 -27.07
C GLU A 38 14.52 -22.05 -27.73
N ALA A 39 13.33 -22.60 -27.96
CA ALA A 39 12.21 -21.81 -28.47
C ALA A 39 11.73 -20.77 -27.47
N VAL A 40 11.66 -21.11 -26.16
CA VAL A 40 11.32 -20.13 -25.14
C VAL A 40 12.35 -19.00 -25.09
N LYS A 41 13.64 -19.34 -25.11
CA LYS A 41 14.73 -18.36 -25.10
C LYS A 41 14.75 -17.47 -26.36
N MET A 42 14.37 -18.02 -27.50
CA MET A 42 14.34 -17.28 -28.76
C MET A 42 13.14 -16.30 -28.83
N LEU A 43 12.00 -16.68 -28.28
CA LEU A 43 10.76 -15.91 -28.39
C LEU A 43 10.53 -14.95 -27.22
N TYR A 44 11.15 -15.21 -26.06
CA TYR A 44 10.99 -14.41 -24.85
C TYR A 44 12.36 -13.96 -24.35
N GLU A 45 12.52 -12.65 -24.14
CA GLU A 45 13.80 -12.05 -23.73
C GLU A 45 14.27 -12.53 -22.35
N ASP A 46 13.31 -12.72 -21.42
CA ASP A 46 13.57 -13.16 -20.04
C ASP A 46 12.84 -14.47 -19.74
N VAL A 47 13.59 -15.56 -19.80
CA VAL A 47 13.05 -16.91 -19.51
C VAL A 47 12.58 -17.04 -18.05
N PRO A 48 13.35 -16.60 -17.02
CA PRO A 48 12.89 -16.60 -15.64
C PRO A 48 11.58 -15.83 -15.43
N ASP A 49 11.43 -14.64 -16.00
CA ASP A 49 10.19 -13.87 -15.92
C ASP A 49 9.04 -14.59 -16.62
N THR A 50 9.25 -15.12 -17.81
CA THR A 50 8.26 -15.93 -18.54
C THR A 50 7.76 -17.10 -17.70
N LEU A 51 8.68 -17.87 -17.10
CA LEU A 51 8.32 -18.99 -16.21
C LEU A 51 7.55 -18.51 -14.98
N SER A 52 7.94 -17.39 -14.39
CA SER A 52 7.27 -16.83 -13.23
C SER A 52 5.81 -16.45 -13.54
N GLN A 53 5.56 -15.91 -14.70
CA GLN A 53 4.21 -15.55 -15.16
C GLN A 53 3.32 -16.77 -15.43
N LEU A 54 3.90 -17.93 -15.75
CA LEU A 54 3.14 -19.17 -15.94
C LEU A 54 2.68 -19.83 -14.64
N ILE A 55 3.22 -19.47 -13.47
CA ILE A 55 2.91 -20.10 -12.17
C ILE A 55 1.40 -20.09 -11.90
N ARG A 56 0.72 -18.96 -12.11
CA ARG A 56 -0.73 -18.85 -11.88
C ARG A 56 -1.54 -19.77 -12.78
N THR A 57 -1.06 -20.07 -13.97
CA THR A 57 -1.75 -20.94 -14.94
C THR A 57 -1.73 -22.42 -14.54
N ALA A 58 -0.89 -22.80 -13.56
CA ALA A 58 -0.84 -24.14 -13.00
C ALA A 58 -1.99 -24.43 -12.02
N PHE A 59 -2.68 -23.40 -11.54
CA PHE A 59 -3.83 -23.57 -10.65
C PHE A 59 -5.09 -23.75 -11.50
N ILE A 60 -5.59 -24.97 -11.50
CA ILE A 60 -6.84 -25.34 -12.17
C ILE A 60 -7.84 -25.84 -11.15
N PRO A 61 -9.14 -25.55 -11.29
CA PRO A 61 -10.16 -26.13 -10.42
C PRO A 61 -10.30 -27.62 -10.72
N ARG A 62 -10.78 -28.38 -9.75
CA ARG A 62 -11.20 -29.76 -9.99
C ARG A 62 -12.40 -29.79 -10.93
N GLU A 63 -12.66 -30.92 -11.57
CA GLU A 63 -13.82 -31.10 -12.42
C GLU A 63 -15.11 -30.74 -11.69
N GLY A 64 -15.99 -29.99 -12.38
CA GLY A 64 -17.27 -29.50 -11.83
C GLY A 64 -17.13 -28.34 -10.82
N ALA A 65 -15.94 -27.80 -10.59
CA ALA A 65 -15.69 -26.65 -9.72
C ALA A 65 -15.14 -25.45 -10.48
N MET A 66 -15.21 -24.27 -9.87
CA MET A 66 -14.62 -23.03 -10.39
C MET A 66 -13.94 -22.26 -9.27
N PHE A 67 -12.98 -21.39 -9.63
CA PHE A 67 -12.42 -20.42 -8.71
C PHE A 67 -13.29 -19.16 -8.69
N TYR A 68 -13.55 -18.67 -7.49
CA TYR A 68 -14.05 -17.31 -7.26
C TYR A 68 -12.87 -16.45 -6.80
N VAL A 69 -12.51 -15.48 -7.63
CA VAL A 69 -11.39 -14.56 -7.36
C VAL A 69 -11.94 -13.15 -7.23
N ALA A 70 -11.77 -12.56 -6.05
CA ALA A 70 -12.21 -11.20 -5.78
C ALA A 70 -11.15 -10.47 -4.94
N ASP A 71 -10.96 -9.19 -5.23
CA ASP A 71 -10.09 -8.30 -4.47
C ASP A 71 -10.79 -6.96 -4.25
N PHE A 72 -10.45 -6.30 -3.14
CA PHE A 72 -10.95 -4.96 -2.85
C PHE A 72 -10.16 -3.91 -3.64
N SER A 73 -10.84 -3.20 -4.52
CA SER A 73 -10.23 -2.11 -5.27
C SER A 73 -9.85 -0.94 -4.35
N ALA A 74 -8.55 -0.60 -4.32
CA ALA A 74 -7.98 0.53 -3.57
C ALA A 74 -8.44 0.59 -2.10
N ILE A 75 -8.45 -0.55 -1.40
CA ILE A 75 -9.05 -0.65 -0.05
C ILE A 75 -8.38 0.29 0.97
N GLU A 76 -7.05 0.43 0.91
CA GLU A 76 -6.33 1.32 1.82
C GLU A 76 -6.72 2.79 1.60
N ALA A 77 -6.87 3.20 0.34
CA ALA A 77 -7.30 4.56 -0.01
C ALA A 77 -8.74 4.85 0.44
N ARG A 78 -9.61 3.84 0.40
CA ARG A 78 -10.99 3.93 0.93
C ARG A 78 -11.00 4.07 2.45
N VAL A 79 -10.26 3.22 3.13
CA VAL A 79 -10.22 3.18 4.60
C VAL A 79 -9.63 4.46 5.17
N ILE A 80 -8.52 4.98 4.61
CA ILE A 80 -7.95 6.23 5.10
C ILE A 80 -8.85 7.44 4.81
N ALA A 81 -9.54 7.47 3.67
CA ALA A 81 -10.52 8.51 3.37
C ALA A 81 -11.69 8.51 4.37
N TRP A 82 -12.15 7.32 4.76
CA TRP A 82 -13.20 7.16 5.76
C TRP A 82 -12.74 7.61 7.15
N PHE A 83 -11.57 7.15 7.62
CA PHE A 83 -11.02 7.56 8.91
C PHE A 83 -10.80 9.07 9.01
N ALA A 84 -10.24 9.66 7.96
CA ALA A 84 -9.91 11.08 7.93
C ALA A 84 -11.12 12.00 7.66
N GLY A 85 -12.24 11.46 7.18
CA GLY A 85 -13.37 12.24 6.71
C GLY A 85 -13.07 13.05 5.46
N GLU A 86 -12.25 12.50 4.52
CA GLU A 86 -11.92 13.16 3.26
C GLU A 86 -13.07 12.99 2.25
N SER A 87 -14.02 13.94 2.24
CA SER A 87 -15.32 13.81 1.58
C SER A 87 -15.21 13.60 0.07
N TRP A 88 -14.36 14.37 -0.64
CA TRP A 88 -14.23 14.24 -2.08
C TRP A 88 -13.82 12.83 -2.53
N ARG A 89 -12.98 12.16 -1.72
CA ARG A 89 -12.56 10.77 -1.99
C ARG A 89 -13.71 9.80 -1.77
N GLN A 90 -14.49 10.01 -0.71
CA GLN A 90 -15.66 9.17 -0.43
C GLN A 90 -16.70 9.29 -1.55
N GLU A 91 -16.93 10.50 -2.08
CA GLU A 91 -17.79 10.74 -3.23
C GLU A 91 -17.30 10.02 -4.49
N VAL A 92 -15.99 10.15 -4.81
CA VAL A 92 -15.35 9.43 -5.94
C VAL A 92 -15.57 7.94 -5.85
N PHE A 93 -15.44 7.36 -4.65
CA PHE A 93 -15.64 5.93 -4.44
C PHE A 93 -17.12 5.53 -4.49
N ALA A 94 -18.03 6.37 -3.99
CA ALA A 94 -19.46 6.13 -4.07
C ALA A 94 -19.98 6.14 -5.51
N GLU A 95 -19.42 7.00 -6.35
CA GLU A 95 -19.71 7.10 -7.78
C GLU A 95 -19.01 6.04 -8.64
N GLY A 96 -18.18 5.19 -8.05
CA GLY A 96 -17.41 4.17 -8.77
C GLY A 96 -16.34 4.71 -9.71
N LYS A 97 -15.91 5.97 -9.52
CA LYS A 97 -14.89 6.62 -10.34
C LYS A 97 -13.48 6.12 -10.02
N ASP A 98 -12.57 6.34 -10.96
CA ASP A 98 -11.14 5.98 -10.82
C ASP A 98 -10.44 6.97 -9.87
N ILE A 99 -10.03 6.48 -8.70
CA ILE A 99 -9.36 7.31 -7.68
C ILE A 99 -8.04 7.91 -8.19
N TYR A 100 -7.33 7.25 -9.09
CA TYR A 100 -6.07 7.75 -9.64
C TYR A 100 -6.28 8.95 -10.57
N CYS A 101 -7.34 8.91 -11.38
CA CYS A 101 -7.77 10.05 -12.18
C CYS A 101 -8.24 11.20 -11.30
N ALA A 102 -9.08 10.91 -10.32
CA ALA A 102 -9.60 11.89 -9.40
C ALA A 102 -8.50 12.57 -8.57
N SER A 103 -7.54 11.78 -8.05
CA SER A 103 -6.38 12.31 -7.33
C SER A 103 -5.53 13.21 -8.21
N ALA A 104 -5.22 12.79 -9.43
CA ALA A 104 -4.51 13.63 -10.39
C ALA A 104 -5.30 14.92 -10.70
N SER A 105 -6.62 14.85 -10.87
CA SER A 105 -7.45 16.04 -11.10
C SER A 105 -7.37 17.02 -9.94
N GLN A 106 -7.42 16.55 -8.70
CA GLN A 106 -7.28 17.39 -7.50
C GLN A 106 -5.88 18.00 -7.38
N MET A 107 -4.84 17.21 -7.62
CA MET A 107 -3.44 17.64 -7.50
C MET A 107 -3.06 18.70 -8.54
N PHE A 108 -3.47 18.50 -9.79
CA PHE A 108 -3.11 19.38 -10.91
C PHE A 108 -4.19 20.41 -11.27
N ARG A 109 -5.36 20.34 -10.64
CA ARG A 109 -6.51 21.22 -10.86
C ARG A 109 -6.97 21.25 -12.32
N VAL A 110 -6.92 20.10 -12.97
CA VAL A 110 -7.38 19.89 -14.34
C VAL A 110 -8.20 18.61 -14.42
N PRO A 111 -9.16 18.48 -15.33
CA PRO A 111 -9.88 17.23 -15.52
C PRO A 111 -8.92 16.15 -16.03
N VAL A 112 -9.00 14.94 -15.47
CA VAL A 112 -8.19 13.79 -15.87
C VAL A 112 -9.11 12.60 -16.11
N GLU A 113 -9.05 12.05 -17.31
CA GLU A 113 -9.82 10.87 -17.73
C GLU A 113 -8.87 9.73 -18.14
N LYS A 114 -9.23 8.51 -17.82
CA LYS A 114 -8.35 7.33 -18.03
C LYS A 114 -7.93 7.17 -19.50
N HIS A 115 -8.82 7.39 -20.43
CA HIS A 115 -8.61 7.27 -21.88
C HIS A 115 -9.01 8.55 -22.63
N GLY A 116 -8.87 9.70 -22.00
CA GLY A 116 -9.29 10.99 -22.51
C GLY A 116 -8.38 12.14 -22.10
N VAL A 117 -9.02 13.27 -21.75
CA VAL A 117 -8.34 14.52 -21.41
C VAL A 117 -7.33 14.30 -20.26
N ASN A 118 -6.09 14.75 -20.49
CA ASN A 118 -4.98 14.67 -19.52
C ASN A 118 -4.71 13.25 -18.97
N GLY A 119 -5.04 12.19 -19.71
CA GLY A 119 -4.93 10.81 -19.26
C GLY A 119 -3.52 10.39 -18.83
N HIS A 120 -2.48 11.03 -19.36
CA HIS A 120 -1.08 10.83 -18.95
C HIS A 120 -0.84 11.19 -17.46
N LEU A 121 -1.62 12.12 -16.89
CA LEU A 121 -1.50 12.50 -15.47
C LEU A 121 -2.03 11.43 -14.52
N ARG A 122 -2.87 10.51 -15.00
CA ARG A 122 -3.38 9.39 -14.18
C ARG A 122 -2.25 8.57 -13.55
N GLN A 123 -1.14 8.38 -14.27
CA GLN A 123 0.01 7.63 -13.75
C GLN A 123 0.67 8.37 -12.58
N LYS A 124 0.77 9.70 -12.65
CA LYS A 124 1.26 10.52 -11.52
C LYS A 124 0.32 10.41 -10.31
N GLY A 125 -0.99 10.44 -10.54
CA GLY A 125 -1.99 10.19 -9.49
C GLY A 125 -1.87 8.81 -8.86
N LYS A 126 -1.63 7.76 -9.67
CA LYS A 126 -1.43 6.38 -9.17
C LYS A 126 -0.20 6.28 -8.26
N ILE A 127 0.94 6.82 -8.69
CA ILE A 127 2.17 6.82 -7.89
C ILE A 127 1.97 7.56 -6.57
N ALA A 128 1.37 8.75 -6.63
CA ALA A 128 1.08 9.55 -5.45
C ALA A 128 0.18 8.78 -4.45
N GLU A 129 -0.90 8.16 -4.93
CA GLU A 129 -1.79 7.36 -4.08
C GLU A 129 -1.07 6.21 -3.38
N LEU A 130 -0.27 5.46 -4.11
CA LEU A 130 0.43 4.28 -3.57
C LEU A 130 1.56 4.66 -2.61
N ALA A 131 2.25 5.78 -2.85
CA ALA A 131 3.39 6.21 -2.06
C ALA A 131 3.00 7.09 -0.87
N LEU A 132 2.06 8.03 -1.05
CA LEU A 132 1.80 9.10 -0.09
C LEU A 132 0.67 8.79 0.89
N GLY A 133 -0.24 7.86 0.55
CA GLY A 133 -1.37 7.48 1.41
C GLY A 133 -0.98 6.95 2.79
N TYR A 134 0.26 6.52 2.97
CA TYR A 134 0.82 6.03 4.24
C TYR A 134 1.70 7.06 4.97
N GLY A 135 1.57 8.34 4.66
CA GLY A 135 2.43 9.37 5.24
C GLY A 135 3.80 9.47 4.57
N GLY A 136 3.96 8.83 3.42
CA GLY A 136 5.20 8.88 2.64
C GLY A 136 5.58 10.28 2.15
N SER A 137 6.81 10.40 1.65
CA SER A 137 7.36 11.61 1.07
C SER A 137 8.20 11.24 -0.17
N VAL A 138 9.10 12.11 -0.60
CA VAL A 138 9.97 11.92 -1.78
C VAL A 138 10.65 10.53 -1.79
N GLY A 139 11.14 10.05 -0.65
CA GLY A 139 11.73 8.71 -0.55
C GLY A 139 10.77 7.58 -0.90
N ALA A 140 9.49 7.70 -0.51
CA ALA A 140 8.47 6.71 -0.85
C ALA A 140 8.13 6.75 -2.35
N LEU A 141 8.07 7.94 -2.97
CA LEU A 141 7.87 8.08 -4.41
C LEU A 141 9.01 7.40 -5.19
N LYS A 142 10.27 7.63 -4.80
CA LYS A 142 11.43 6.97 -5.42
C LYS A 142 11.35 5.44 -5.28
N ALA A 143 11.06 4.94 -4.08
CA ALA A 143 10.93 3.51 -3.82
C ALA A 143 9.78 2.84 -4.61
N MET A 144 8.77 3.60 -5.01
CA MET A 144 7.66 3.15 -5.85
C MET A 144 7.92 3.31 -7.35
N GLY A 145 9.14 3.60 -7.76
CA GLY A 145 9.52 3.68 -9.16
C GLY A 145 9.12 4.98 -9.86
N ALA A 146 9.01 6.09 -9.12
CA ALA A 146 8.60 7.36 -9.72
C ALA A 146 9.56 7.86 -10.80
N LEU A 147 10.88 7.63 -10.62
CA LEU A 147 11.91 8.04 -11.58
C LEU A 147 11.86 7.16 -12.84
N GLU A 148 11.69 5.85 -12.69
CA GLU A 148 11.55 4.88 -13.78
C GLU A 148 10.28 5.13 -14.61
N MET A 149 9.28 5.76 -14.02
CA MET A 149 8.04 6.18 -14.69
C MET A 149 8.13 7.57 -15.33
N GLY A 150 9.34 8.15 -15.40
CA GLY A 150 9.63 9.40 -16.11
C GLY A 150 9.42 10.68 -15.31
N LEU A 151 9.26 10.59 -13.97
CA LEU A 151 9.29 11.77 -13.10
C LEU A 151 10.74 12.18 -12.81
N THR A 152 11.00 13.47 -12.78
CA THR A 152 12.30 14.02 -12.40
C THR A 152 12.38 14.21 -10.88
N GLU A 153 13.57 14.22 -10.32
CA GLU A 153 13.79 14.50 -8.89
C GLU A 153 13.20 15.84 -8.43
N ALA A 154 13.24 16.85 -9.30
CA ALA A 154 12.70 18.18 -9.02
C ALA A 154 11.16 18.21 -8.92
N GLU A 155 10.46 17.29 -9.59
CA GLU A 155 9.00 17.19 -9.54
C GLU A 155 8.52 16.49 -8.26
N LEU A 156 9.32 15.64 -7.62
CA LEU A 156 8.87 14.81 -6.50
C LEU A 156 8.40 15.63 -5.29
N PRO A 157 9.11 16.68 -4.82
CA PRO A 157 8.62 17.53 -3.72
C PRO A 157 7.29 18.19 -4.06
N GLN A 158 7.15 18.72 -5.27
CA GLN A 158 5.92 19.37 -5.73
C GLN A 158 4.73 18.38 -5.77
N LEU A 159 5.00 17.14 -6.16
CA LEU A 159 3.98 16.08 -6.17
C LEU A 159 3.51 15.73 -4.75
N VAL A 160 4.44 15.66 -3.78
CA VAL A 160 4.12 15.46 -2.36
C VAL A 160 3.23 16.58 -1.84
N ASP A 161 3.61 17.84 -2.11
CA ASP A 161 2.87 19.01 -1.65
C ASP A 161 1.47 19.10 -2.29
N ALA A 162 1.38 18.87 -3.60
CA ALA A 162 0.10 18.85 -4.32
C ALA A 162 -0.84 17.78 -3.76
N TRP A 163 -0.34 16.57 -3.49
CA TRP A 163 -1.16 15.50 -2.91
C TRP A 163 -1.63 15.85 -1.50
N ARG A 164 -0.75 16.38 -0.64
CA ARG A 164 -1.09 16.78 0.73
C ARG A 164 -2.09 17.94 0.77
N GLN A 165 -1.95 18.90 -0.13
CA GLN A 165 -2.92 19.99 -0.29
C GLN A 165 -4.30 19.50 -0.77
N ALA A 166 -4.33 18.50 -1.63
CA ALA A 166 -5.56 17.85 -2.08
C ALA A 166 -6.23 17.00 -0.99
N ASN A 167 -5.47 16.56 0.02
CA ASN A 167 -5.93 15.65 1.08
C ASN A 167 -5.69 16.23 2.50
N PRO A 168 -6.21 17.41 2.82
CA PRO A 168 -5.90 18.09 4.07
C PRO A 168 -6.41 17.33 5.31
N ASN A 169 -7.53 16.63 5.20
CA ASN A 169 -8.07 15.86 6.33
C ASN A 169 -7.24 14.61 6.62
N ILE A 170 -6.69 13.97 5.59
CA ILE A 170 -5.76 12.83 5.78
C ILE A 170 -4.49 13.32 6.48
N VAL A 171 -3.94 14.46 6.08
CA VAL A 171 -2.77 15.05 6.75
C VAL A 171 -3.06 15.39 8.22
N LYS A 172 -4.22 15.99 8.50
CA LYS A 172 -4.67 16.25 9.89
C LYS A 172 -4.81 14.95 10.70
N PHE A 173 -5.38 13.92 10.10
CA PHE A 173 -5.54 12.60 10.71
C PHE A 173 -4.18 12.00 11.12
N TRP A 174 -3.16 12.00 10.24
CA TRP A 174 -1.83 11.49 10.59
C TRP A 174 -1.25 12.18 11.83
N TRP A 175 -1.29 13.52 11.85
CA TRP A 175 -0.75 14.28 12.97
C TRP A 175 -1.57 14.12 14.25
N ALA A 176 -2.87 13.94 14.15
CA ALA A 176 -3.71 13.66 15.31
C ALA A 176 -3.40 12.29 15.92
N VAL A 177 -3.26 11.27 15.09
CA VAL A 177 -2.83 9.92 15.53
C VAL A 177 -1.45 9.95 16.15
N ASP A 178 -0.49 10.63 15.54
CA ASP A 178 0.87 10.76 16.08
C ASP A 178 0.86 11.40 17.48
N ARG A 179 0.19 12.55 17.63
CA ARG A 179 0.05 13.21 18.94
C ARG A 179 -0.63 12.33 19.97
N ALA A 180 -1.72 11.65 19.62
CA ALA A 180 -2.45 10.78 20.55
C ALA A 180 -1.61 9.60 21.03
N VAL A 181 -0.83 8.99 20.14
CA VAL A 181 0.11 7.91 20.50
C VAL A 181 1.24 8.41 21.36
N MET A 182 1.86 9.54 21.00
CA MET A 182 2.93 10.17 21.79
C MET A 182 2.47 10.49 23.21
N GLU A 183 1.29 11.08 23.34
CA GLU A 183 0.67 11.43 24.61
C GLU A 183 0.40 10.17 25.45
N ALA A 184 -0.23 9.15 24.88
CA ALA A 184 -0.52 7.90 25.56
C ALA A 184 0.76 7.21 26.10
N VAL A 185 1.85 7.24 25.33
CA VAL A 185 3.12 6.61 25.75
C VAL A 185 3.86 7.47 26.76
N ARG A 186 3.89 8.79 26.59
CA ARG A 186 4.60 9.73 27.49
C ARG A 186 3.99 9.75 28.87
N TYR A 187 2.68 9.86 28.96
CA TYR A 187 1.95 10.04 30.24
C TYR A 187 1.31 8.76 30.77
N LYS A 188 1.44 7.63 30.06
CA LYS A 188 0.90 6.32 30.48
C LYS A 188 -0.61 6.33 30.73
N HIS A 189 -1.35 7.10 29.95
CA HIS A 189 -2.80 7.16 30.00
C HIS A 189 -3.47 6.71 28.71
N THR A 190 -4.78 6.81 28.65
CA THR A 190 -5.56 6.46 27.46
C THR A 190 -5.99 7.74 26.75
N THR A 191 -5.75 7.80 25.44
CA THR A 191 -6.25 8.84 24.56
C THR A 191 -7.16 8.23 23.49
N THR A 192 -8.10 9.03 22.97
CA THR A 192 -9.01 8.59 21.90
C THR A 192 -9.12 9.68 20.85
N ASP A 193 -8.95 9.33 19.59
CA ASP A 193 -9.11 10.24 18.46
C ASP A 193 -9.54 9.44 17.22
N TYR A 194 -10.37 10.01 16.35
CA TYR A 194 -10.88 9.40 15.13
C TYR A 194 -11.44 7.97 15.32
N GLY A 195 -12.07 7.68 16.45
CA GLY A 195 -12.58 6.33 16.76
C GLY A 195 -11.50 5.30 17.09
N LEU A 196 -10.24 5.73 17.21
CA LEU A 196 -9.12 4.93 17.67
C LEU A 196 -8.85 5.19 19.15
N THR A 197 -8.54 4.15 19.92
CA THR A 197 -8.14 4.30 21.32
C THR A 197 -6.70 3.85 21.50
N PHE A 198 -5.88 4.72 22.07
CA PHE A 198 -4.48 4.47 22.36
C PHE A 198 -4.30 4.31 23.88
N SER A 199 -3.78 3.17 24.31
CA SER A 199 -3.58 2.92 25.75
C SER A 199 -2.21 2.29 26.00
N CYS A 200 -1.46 2.86 26.96
CA CYS A 200 -0.16 2.34 27.37
C CYS A 200 -0.27 1.70 28.75
N ARG A 201 -0.25 0.36 28.82
CA ARG A 201 -0.38 -0.40 30.08
C ARG A 201 0.44 -1.70 30.03
N SER A 202 0.89 -2.15 31.18
CA SER A 202 1.64 -3.42 31.33
C SER A 202 2.82 -3.55 30.36
N GLY A 203 3.55 -2.44 30.11
CA GLY A 203 4.69 -2.42 29.20
C GLY A 203 4.33 -2.53 27.71
N MET A 204 3.06 -2.35 27.34
CA MET A 204 2.56 -2.44 25.97
C MET A 204 1.80 -1.16 25.59
N LEU A 205 1.97 -0.72 24.36
CA LEU A 205 1.05 0.20 23.70
C LEU A 205 0.02 -0.62 22.92
N PHE A 206 -1.26 -0.35 23.16
CA PHE A 206 -2.36 -0.90 22.39
C PHE A 206 -3.04 0.20 21.59
N ILE A 207 -3.25 -0.07 20.28
CA ILE A 207 -4.11 0.74 19.43
C ILE A 207 -5.37 -0.10 19.18
N THR A 208 -6.48 0.31 19.78
CA THR A 208 -7.77 -0.34 19.58
C THR A 208 -8.47 0.28 18.38
N LEU A 209 -8.74 -0.54 17.40
CA LEU A 209 -9.46 -0.18 16.17
C LEU A 209 -10.98 -0.15 16.41
N PRO A 210 -11.79 0.50 15.53
CA PRO A 210 -13.24 0.51 15.64
C PRO A 210 -13.88 -0.87 15.71
N SER A 211 -13.25 -1.89 15.13
CA SER A 211 -13.65 -3.29 15.22
C SER A 211 -13.44 -3.94 16.61
N GLY A 212 -12.87 -3.23 17.56
CA GLY A 212 -12.43 -3.76 18.87
C GLY A 212 -11.10 -4.53 18.82
N ARG A 213 -10.55 -4.81 17.63
CA ARG A 213 -9.25 -5.46 17.51
C ARG A 213 -8.13 -4.51 17.95
N LYS A 214 -7.11 -5.07 18.61
CA LYS A 214 -5.98 -4.31 19.11
C LYS A 214 -4.71 -4.62 18.34
N LEU A 215 -3.99 -3.58 17.94
CA LEU A 215 -2.58 -3.67 17.57
C LEU A 215 -1.77 -3.49 18.85
N ALA A 216 -0.70 -4.28 19.03
CA ALA A 216 0.10 -4.29 20.24
C ALA A 216 1.58 -4.05 19.91
N TYR A 217 2.20 -3.13 20.63
CA TYR A 217 3.60 -2.76 20.50
C TYR A 217 4.32 -2.91 21.84
N VAL A 218 5.42 -3.67 21.85
CA VAL A 218 6.13 -4.08 23.06
C VAL A 218 7.09 -3.00 23.51
N LYS A 219 7.11 -2.69 24.82
CA LYS A 219 8.01 -1.72 25.46
C LYS A 219 8.10 -0.39 24.71
N PRO A 220 6.96 0.29 24.45
CA PRO A 220 6.95 1.56 23.75
C PRO A 220 7.69 2.63 24.56
N LYS A 221 8.47 3.46 23.87
CA LYS A 221 9.18 4.62 24.44
C LYS A 221 9.17 5.77 23.45
N VAL A 222 9.20 6.99 23.96
CA VAL A 222 9.58 8.14 23.14
C VAL A 222 11.06 8.03 22.83
N GLY A 223 11.43 8.13 21.59
CA GLY A 223 12.78 8.09 21.09
C GLY A 223 12.98 9.13 19.99
N THR A 224 14.05 9.01 19.23
CA THR A 224 14.37 9.92 18.12
C THR A 224 14.49 9.10 16.84
N ASN A 225 13.82 9.53 15.78
CA ASN A 225 13.93 8.93 14.46
C ASN A 225 15.24 9.35 13.76
N LYS A 226 15.53 8.75 12.62
CA LYS A 226 16.74 9.01 11.81
C LYS A 226 16.86 10.47 11.31
N PHE A 227 15.81 11.27 11.42
CA PHE A 227 15.77 12.68 11.02
C PHE A 227 15.90 13.64 12.21
N GLY A 228 16.11 13.13 13.43
CA GLY A 228 16.23 13.91 14.65
C GLY A 228 14.91 14.33 15.30
N GLY A 229 13.77 13.93 14.76
CA GLY A 229 12.44 14.19 15.32
C GLY A 229 12.04 13.16 16.39
N GLU A 230 11.24 13.57 17.37
CA GLU A 230 10.65 12.62 18.32
C GLU A 230 9.75 11.60 17.60
N CYS A 231 9.82 10.36 18.03
CA CYS A 231 8.96 9.29 17.54
C CYS A 231 8.70 8.25 18.63
N ILE A 232 7.75 7.35 18.38
CA ILE A 232 7.56 6.18 19.22
C ILE A 232 8.47 5.06 18.73
N THR A 233 9.31 4.55 19.61
CA THR A 233 10.08 3.34 19.40
C THR A 233 9.51 2.17 20.20
N TYR A 234 9.62 0.97 19.69
CA TYR A 234 9.11 -0.26 20.31
C TYR A 234 10.01 -1.46 20.03
N GLU A 235 9.87 -2.55 20.76
CA GLU A 235 10.60 -3.78 20.48
C GLU A 235 9.78 -4.70 19.59
N GLY A 236 10.43 -5.26 18.56
CA GLY A 236 9.79 -6.15 17.60
C GLY A 236 10.79 -6.89 16.72
N ILE A 237 10.27 -7.72 15.82
CA ILE A 237 11.09 -8.43 14.83
C ILE A 237 11.34 -7.50 13.66
N GLY A 238 12.59 -7.13 13.44
CA GLY A 238 13.03 -6.29 12.33
C GLY A 238 13.20 -7.03 11.00
N SER A 239 13.71 -6.32 10.01
CA SER A 239 13.94 -6.85 8.66
C SER A 239 14.91 -8.04 8.63
N THR A 240 15.86 -8.07 9.55
CA THR A 240 16.82 -9.16 9.74
C THR A 240 16.26 -10.39 10.46
N LYS A 241 14.96 -10.39 10.77
CA LYS A 241 14.26 -11.41 11.58
C LYS A 241 14.78 -11.53 13.02
N LYS A 242 15.56 -10.58 13.50
CA LYS A 242 15.99 -10.47 14.90
C LYS A 242 15.07 -9.56 15.68
N TRP A 243 15.03 -9.81 17.00
CA TRP A 243 14.31 -8.95 17.93
C TRP A 243 15.15 -7.70 18.19
N GLU A 244 14.61 -6.55 17.85
CA GLU A 244 15.32 -5.26 17.93
C GLU A 244 14.37 -4.12 18.23
N ARG A 245 14.91 -2.94 18.54
CA ARG A 245 14.12 -1.73 18.67
C ARG A 245 13.87 -1.10 17.29
N LEU A 246 12.61 -0.82 17.05
CA LEU A 246 12.08 -0.26 15.81
C LEU A 246 11.47 1.12 16.07
N ASP A 247 11.42 1.98 15.08
CA ASP A 247 10.74 3.28 15.03
C ASP A 247 9.60 3.27 13.96
#